data_dca136c3c716b3b9ed706e3f11c41831
#
_entry.id   dca136c3c716b3b9ed706e3f11c41831
#
_cell.length_a   1.000
_cell.length_b   1.000
_cell.length_c   1.000
_cell.angle_alpha   90.00
_cell.angle_beta   90.00
_cell.angle_gamma   90.00
#
_symmetry.space_group_name_H-M   'P 1'
#
loop_
_entity.id
_entity.type
_entity.pdbx_description
1 polymer ?
#
loop_
_entity_poly.entity_id
_entity_poly.type
_entity_poly.pdbx_seq_one_letter_code
_entity_poly.pdbx_strand_id
1 'polypeptide(L)'
;PFYFAKRTPMLLNVVKSKNYDQVDIMFLAVPIEKVLEKNVVFSDASANTNLPPSFYSEPKDLENLNWEIIDNPKWSYPDDNERHQKMAEMLIHDKVEINEVSFIVVWNDNFKEYVQSI
;
A
#
# COMPACT_ATOMS: atom_id res chain seq x y z
N PRO A 1 8.46 -1.41 -1.61
CA PRO A 1 7.52 -0.47 -0.99
C PRO A 1 6.17 -1.11 -0.71
N PHE A 2 5.50 -0.60 0.30
CA PHE A 2 4.15 -1.03 0.69
C PHE A 2 3.25 0.18 0.83
N TYR A 3 2.03 0.10 0.31
CA TYR A 3 1.04 1.14 0.56
C TYR A 3 0.37 0.94 1.92
N PHE A 4 0.08 2.02 2.61
CA PHE A 4 -0.77 1.99 3.80
C PHE A 4 -2.24 1.76 3.42
N ALA A 5 -2.66 2.28 2.28
CA ALA A 5 -4.04 2.18 1.81
C ALA A 5 -4.31 0.85 1.10
N LYS A 6 -5.50 0.31 1.31
CA LYS A 6 -5.96 -0.90 0.61
C LYS A 6 -6.23 -0.66 -0.88
N ARG A 7 -6.69 0.53 -1.21
CA ARG A 7 -7.01 0.96 -2.57
C ARG A 7 -6.28 2.26 -2.85
N THR A 8 -5.59 2.31 -3.98
CA THR A 8 -4.76 3.46 -4.35
C THR A 8 -5.06 3.93 -5.76
N PRO A 9 -4.72 5.19 -6.09
CA PRO A 9 -4.77 5.65 -7.47
C PRO A 9 -3.95 4.79 -8.43
N MET A 10 -2.82 4.26 -7.99
CA MET A 10 -1.99 3.38 -8.80
C MET A 10 -2.73 2.07 -9.12
N LEU A 11 -3.39 1.47 -8.15
CA LEU A 11 -4.18 0.26 -8.37
C LEU A 11 -5.32 0.54 -9.34
N LEU A 12 -6.00 1.67 -9.20
CA LEU A 12 -7.05 2.10 -10.12
C LEU A 12 -6.52 2.23 -11.55
N ASN A 13 -5.34 2.81 -11.70
CA ASN A 13 -4.67 2.94 -13.00
C ASN A 13 -4.35 1.57 -13.61
N VAL A 14 -3.86 0.63 -12.83
CA VAL A 14 -3.58 -0.75 -13.28
C VAL A 14 -4.85 -1.42 -13.80
N VAL A 15 -5.95 -1.31 -13.05
CA VAL A 15 -7.22 -1.96 -13.43
C VAL A 15 -7.86 -1.29 -14.64
N LYS A 16 -7.94 0.04 -14.68
CA LYS A 16 -8.65 0.77 -15.73
C LYS A 16 -7.79 1.06 -16.96
N SER A 17 -6.61 1.60 -16.76
CA SER A 17 -5.78 2.10 -17.87
C SER A 17 -4.91 1.03 -18.51
N LYS A 18 -4.41 0.08 -17.71
CA LYS A 18 -3.59 -1.03 -18.19
C LYS A 18 -4.39 -2.29 -18.46
N ASN A 19 -5.68 -2.24 -18.21
CA ASN A 19 -6.64 -3.31 -18.50
C ASN A 19 -6.32 -4.65 -17.84
N TYR A 20 -5.78 -4.62 -16.63
CA TYR A 20 -5.65 -5.82 -15.81
C TYR A 20 -6.96 -6.07 -15.06
N ASP A 21 -7.39 -7.32 -15.03
CA ASP A 21 -8.57 -7.71 -14.29
C ASP A 21 -8.23 -7.76 -12.78
N GLN A 22 -9.13 -7.27 -11.94
CA GLN A 22 -8.97 -7.35 -10.49
C GLN A 22 -8.84 -8.79 -9.99
N VAL A 23 -9.44 -9.73 -10.68
CA VAL A 23 -9.35 -11.15 -10.35
C VAL A 23 -7.91 -11.67 -10.39
N ASP A 24 -7.06 -11.06 -11.21
CA ASP A 24 -5.65 -11.44 -11.37
C ASP A 24 -4.72 -10.75 -10.37
N ILE A 25 -5.27 -9.94 -9.48
CA ILE A 25 -4.49 -9.17 -8.50
C ILE A 25 -4.65 -9.80 -7.12
N MET A 26 -3.53 -10.02 -6.44
CA MET A 26 -3.54 -10.41 -5.04
C MET A 26 -2.81 -9.38 -4.19
N PHE A 27 -3.17 -9.30 -2.93
CA PHE A 27 -2.54 -8.41 -1.96
C PHE A 27 -1.81 -9.21 -0.90
N LEU A 28 -0.63 -8.75 -0.57
CA LEU A 28 0.13 -9.27 0.56
C LEU A 28 0.00 -8.29 1.71
N ALA A 29 -0.59 -8.71 2.80
CA ALA A 29 -0.78 -7.87 3.97
C ALA A 29 0.23 -8.22 5.06
N VAL A 30 1.01 -7.24 5.48
CA VAL A 30 2.02 -7.38 6.52
C VAL A 30 1.63 -6.49 7.69
N PRO A 31 1.61 -7.01 8.94
CA PRO A 31 1.30 -6.19 10.10
C PRO A 31 2.31 -5.06 10.26
N ILE A 32 1.81 -3.85 10.50
CA ILE A 32 2.65 -2.67 10.64
C ILE A 32 3.63 -2.80 11.82
N GLU A 33 3.23 -3.50 12.88
CA GLU A 33 4.07 -3.71 14.06
C GLU A 33 5.34 -4.48 13.71
N LYS A 34 5.23 -5.47 12.82
CA LYS A 34 6.40 -6.23 12.35
C LYS A 34 7.31 -5.42 11.46
N VAL A 35 6.72 -4.56 10.64
CA VAL A 35 7.47 -3.70 9.72
C VAL A 35 8.27 -2.65 10.49
N LEU A 36 7.68 -2.08 11.53
CA LEU A 36 8.31 -1.04 12.35
C LEU A 36 9.50 -1.55 13.18
N GLU A 37 9.64 -2.86 13.35
CA GLU A 37 10.82 -3.47 13.96
C GLU A 37 12.04 -3.46 13.04
N LYS A 38 11.82 -3.21 11.75
CA LYS A 38 12.88 -3.18 10.74
C LYS A 38 13.43 -1.77 10.53
N ASN A 39 14.47 -1.68 9.71
CA ASN A 39 14.98 -0.40 9.23
C ASN A 39 14.04 0.11 8.13
N VAL A 40 13.20 1.07 8.48
CA VAL A 40 12.14 1.56 7.59
C VAL A 40 12.17 3.08 7.46
N VAL A 41 11.68 3.54 6.32
CA VAL A 41 11.34 4.93 6.04
C VAL A 41 9.94 4.94 5.46
N PHE A 42 9.11 5.87 5.88
CA PHE A 42 7.78 6.02 5.29
C PHE A 42 7.52 7.46 4.89
N SER A 43 6.62 7.63 3.95
CA SER A 43 6.25 8.93 3.39
C SER A 43 4.80 9.24 3.69
N ASP A 44 4.47 10.54 3.74
CA ASP A 44 3.10 11.00 3.92
C ASP A 44 2.34 11.17 2.59
N ALA A 45 3.01 10.92 1.48
CA ALA A 45 2.44 10.99 0.13
C ALA A 45 3.31 10.17 -0.83
N SER A 46 2.90 10.10 -2.08
CA SER A 46 3.69 9.42 -3.12
C SER A 46 5.11 9.98 -3.20
N ALA A 47 6.08 9.09 -3.20
CA ALA A 47 7.50 9.47 -3.36
C ALA A 47 7.84 9.86 -4.80
N ASN A 48 7.05 9.44 -5.77
CA ASN A 48 7.26 9.72 -7.19
C ASN A 48 6.35 10.87 -7.64
N THR A 49 6.71 12.09 -7.26
CA THR A 49 5.94 13.30 -7.55
C THR A 49 6.86 14.50 -7.70
N ASN A 50 6.37 15.55 -8.38
CA ASN A 50 7.07 16.81 -8.53
C ASN A 50 7.17 17.61 -7.22
N LEU A 51 6.25 17.33 -6.28
CA LEU A 51 6.27 17.89 -4.93
C LEU A 51 6.75 16.79 -4.00
N PRO A 52 7.98 16.87 -3.48
CA PRO A 52 8.51 15.80 -2.63
C PRO A 52 7.68 15.68 -1.34
N PRO A 53 7.36 14.44 -0.92
CA PRO A 53 6.70 14.22 0.36
C PRO A 53 7.65 14.43 1.52
N SER A 54 7.12 14.46 2.73
CA SER A 54 7.93 14.32 3.92
C SER A 54 8.24 12.86 4.19
N PHE A 55 9.45 12.57 4.64
CA PHE A 55 9.88 11.23 5.00
C PHE A 55 10.11 11.14 6.50
N TYR A 56 9.75 10.00 7.07
CA TYR A 56 9.84 9.72 8.49
C TYR A 56 10.45 8.34 8.73
N SER A 57 11.06 8.15 9.89
CA SER A 57 11.62 6.85 10.28
C SER A 57 11.19 6.40 11.68
N GLU A 58 10.52 7.26 12.43
CA GLU A 58 10.10 6.96 13.79
C GLU A 58 8.61 6.56 13.84
N PRO A 59 8.24 5.51 14.59
CA PRO A 59 6.85 5.06 14.67
C PRO A 59 5.85 6.14 15.07
N LYS A 60 6.24 7.07 15.95
CA LYS A 60 5.37 8.17 16.38
C LYS A 60 4.97 9.09 15.24
N ASP A 61 5.78 9.17 14.20
CA ASP A 61 5.54 10.05 13.06
C ASP A 61 4.41 9.54 12.16
N LEU A 62 3.90 8.33 12.39
CA LEU A 62 2.71 7.82 11.70
C LEU A 62 1.50 8.73 11.89
N GLU A 63 1.44 9.49 12.98
CA GLU A 63 0.37 10.47 13.22
C GLU A 63 0.35 11.61 12.19
N ASN A 64 1.48 11.85 11.49
CA ASN A 64 1.58 12.88 10.47
C ASN A 64 0.96 12.49 9.13
N LEU A 65 0.59 11.23 8.95
CA LEU A 65 -0.08 10.76 7.75
C LEU A 65 -1.57 11.15 7.78
N ASN A 66 -2.14 11.38 6.61
CA ASN A 66 -3.56 11.70 6.49
C ASN A 66 -4.41 10.43 6.47
N TRP A 67 -4.69 9.88 7.65
CA TRP A 67 -5.42 8.62 7.80
C TRP A 67 -6.87 8.71 7.32
N GLU A 68 -7.47 9.89 7.37
CA GLU A 68 -8.82 10.09 6.83
C GLU A 68 -8.86 9.77 5.33
N ILE A 69 -7.86 10.20 4.58
CA ILE A 69 -7.73 9.90 3.16
C ILE A 69 -7.27 8.46 2.93
N ILE A 70 -6.27 7.99 3.67
CA ILE A 70 -5.71 6.65 3.54
C ILE A 70 -6.77 5.57 3.79
N ASP A 71 -7.58 5.73 4.83
CA ASP A 71 -8.59 4.75 5.23
C ASP A 71 -9.91 4.89 4.48
N ASN A 72 -10.09 5.95 3.71
CA ASN A 72 -11.31 6.15 2.94
C ASN A 72 -11.44 5.07 1.84
N PRO A 73 -12.64 4.51 1.62
CA PRO A 73 -12.82 3.49 0.57
C PRO A 73 -12.67 3.99 -0.86
N LYS A 74 -12.63 5.29 -1.10
CA LYS A 74 -12.38 5.83 -2.44
C LYS A 74 -10.99 5.42 -2.93
N TRP A 75 -10.90 5.06 -4.20
CA TRP A 75 -9.63 4.66 -4.83
C TRP A 75 -8.74 5.85 -5.15
N SER A 76 -9.33 6.99 -5.48
CA SER A 76 -8.61 8.18 -5.91
C SER A 76 -9.39 9.46 -5.59
N TYR A 77 -8.73 10.58 -5.74
CA TYR A 77 -9.27 11.91 -5.46
C TYR A 77 -8.98 12.86 -6.62
N PRO A 78 -9.90 13.81 -6.94
CA PRO A 78 -9.65 14.82 -7.98
C PRO A 78 -8.53 15.77 -7.62
N ASP A 79 -8.39 16.13 -6.35
CA ASP A 79 -7.32 17.01 -5.87
C ASP A 79 -5.98 16.27 -5.91
N ASP A 80 -4.96 16.91 -6.50
CA ASP A 80 -3.65 16.32 -6.64
C ASP A 80 -3.00 15.97 -5.30
N ASN A 81 -3.09 16.87 -4.34
CA ASN A 81 -2.48 16.67 -3.02
C ASN A 81 -3.12 15.51 -2.29
N GLU A 82 -4.45 15.44 -2.29
CA GLU A 82 -5.18 14.31 -1.68
C GLU A 82 -4.87 12.99 -2.37
N ARG A 83 -4.79 13.00 -3.70
CA ARG A 83 -4.45 11.81 -4.48
C ARG A 83 -3.05 11.30 -4.12
N HIS A 84 -2.08 12.21 -3.96
CA HIS A 84 -0.73 11.83 -3.54
C HIS A 84 -0.68 11.32 -2.11
N GLN A 85 -1.45 11.92 -1.19
CA GLN A 85 -1.56 11.45 0.19
C GLN A 85 -2.15 10.04 0.29
N LYS A 86 -3.09 9.70 -0.60
CA LYS A 86 -3.65 8.33 -0.70
C LYS A 86 -2.59 7.29 -1.03
N MET A 87 -1.47 7.71 -1.63
CA MET A 87 -0.36 6.85 -2.02
C MET A 87 0.82 6.91 -1.03
N ALA A 88 0.57 7.30 0.20
CA ALA A 88 1.58 7.21 1.26
C ALA A 88 2.09 5.77 1.36
N GLU A 89 3.41 5.61 1.52
CA GLU A 89 4.05 4.30 1.42
C GLU A 89 5.11 4.07 2.47
N MET A 90 5.33 2.80 2.78
CA MET A 90 6.37 2.29 3.66
C MET A 90 7.48 1.68 2.82
N LEU A 91 8.70 2.14 3.02
CA LEU A 91 9.90 1.63 2.36
C LEU A 91 10.71 0.82 3.37
N ILE A 92 10.86 -0.45 3.10
CA ILE A 92 11.59 -1.37 3.96
C ILE A 92 12.95 -1.65 3.34
N HIS A 93 14.00 -1.47 4.12
CA HIS A 93 15.34 -1.81 3.67
C HIS A 93 15.48 -3.33 3.56
N ASP A 94 16.08 -3.78 2.46
CA ASP A 94 16.35 -5.17 2.14
C ASP A 94 15.09 -5.94 1.75
N LYS A 95 14.41 -6.64 2.69
CA LYS A 95 13.33 -7.56 2.32
C LYS A 95 12.29 -7.76 3.43
N VAL A 96 11.16 -8.31 3.02
CA VAL A 96 10.15 -8.89 3.90
C VAL A 96 10.10 -10.38 3.60
N GLU A 97 10.25 -11.22 4.63
CA GLU A 97 10.15 -12.66 4.49
C GLU A 97 8.70 -13.09 4.32
N ILE A 98 8.47 -14.18 3.59
CA ILE A 98 7.10 -14.67 3.35
C ILE A 98 6.37 -15.02 4.65
N ASN A 99 7.07 -15.46 5.68
CA ASN A 99 6.48 -15.77 6.97
C ASN A 99 6.05 -14.54 7.77
N GLU A 100 6.42 -13.34 7.34
CA GLU A 100 5.97 -12.06 7.94
C GLU A 100 4.64 -11.59 7.34
N VAL A 101 4.22 -12.19 6.23
CA VAL A 101 2.95 -11.88 5.59
C VAL A 101 1.83 -12.57 6.38
N SER A 102 0.90 -11.78 6.91
CA SER A 102 -0.21 -12.32 7.71
C SER A 102 -1.37 -12.80 6.86
N PHE A 103 -1.65 -12.10 5.76
CA PHE A 103 -2.77 -12.42 4.88
C PHE A 103 -2.38 -12.28 3.42
N ILE A 104 -2.89 -13.19 2.60
CA ILE A 104 -2.92 -13.05 1.16
C ILE A 104 -4.38 -12.87 0.78
N VAL A 105 -4.73 -11.71 0.22
CA VAL A 105 -6.10 -11.38 -0.16
C VAL A 105 -6.26 -11.58 -1.66
N VAL A 106 -7.22 -12.41 -2.04
CA VAL A 106 -7.53 -12.74 -3.43
C VAL A 106 -8.98 -12.44 -3.73
N TRP A 107 -9.31 -12.37 -5.04
CA TRP A 107 -10.62 -11.95 -5.50
C TRP A 107 -11.74 -12.95 -5.18
N ASN A 108 -11.49 -14.26 -5.33
CA ASN A 108 -12.51 -15.30 -5.18
C ASN A 108 -11.92 -16.62 -4.68
N ASP A 109 -12.79 -17.59 -4.42
CA ASP A 109 -12.41 -18.91 -3.89
C ASP A 109 -11.54 -19.73 -4.83
N ASN A 110 -11.71 -19.60 -6.16
CA ASN A 110 -10.87 -20.30 -7.13
C ASN A 110 -9.41 -19.85 -7.02
N PHE A 111 -9.17 -18.54 -6.90
CA PHE A 111 -7.84 -18.02 -6.70
C PHE A 111 -7.28 -18.36 -5.31
N LYS A 112 -8.15 -18.41 -4.31
CA LYS A 112 -7.78 -18.88 -2.97
C LYS A 112 -7.21 -20.30 -3.02
N GLU A 113 -7.91 -21.21 -3.69
CA GLU A 113 -7.46 -22.59 -3.85
C GLU A 113 -6.13 -22.67 -4.61
N TYR A 114 -6.00 -21.88 -5.66
CA TYR A 114 -4.76 -21.82 -6.44
C TYR A 114 -3.57 -21.36 -5.58
N VAL A 115 -3.74 -20.29 -4.82
CA VAL A 115 -2.69 -19.75 -3.95
C VAL A 115 -2.32 -20.75 -2.84
N GLN A 116 -3.31 -21.44 -2.27
CA GLN A 116 -3.07 -22.46 -1.25
C GLN A 116 -2.34 -23.69 -1.77
N SER A 117 -2.40 -23.95 -3.09
CA SER A 117 -1.73 -25.07 -3.71
C SER A 117 -0.24 -24.83 -4.00
N ILE A 118 0.19 -23.60 -3.96
CA ILE A 118 1.58 -23.22 -4.15
C ILE A 118 2.33 -23.45 -2.82
#